data_ed152ccd660324607f3585d5b795303c
#
_entry.id   ed152ccd660324607f3585d5b795303c
#
_cell.length_a   1.000
_cell.length_b   1.000
_cell.length_c   1.000
_cell.angle_alpha   90.00
_cell.angle_beta   90.00
_cell.angle_gamma   90.00
#
_symmetry.space_group_name_H-M   'P 1'
#
loop_
_entity.id
_entity.type
_entity.pdbx_description
1 polymer ?
#
loop_
_entity_poly.entity_id
_entity_poly.type
_entity_poly.pdbx_seq_one_letter_code
_entity_poly.pdbx_strand_id
1 'polypeptide(L)'
;MEFSAMNEQEIRGWYSQEFIQTFPPNEQKPLHFILELIAGGRYTLMGLYNGPSLLGYASLQTHPDCPGYILLDYLGVTAARRNEGLGGHMLSLLEEKFRGKSCLIVEAESPIPGGDEAENALRNRRIGFYERSGLQRVYEMGACGIRCQVLTLGNPGGPDVLAEAHRTIYGPGRPDITIPLRPDETPAPAHWGKDT
;
A
#
# COMPACT_ATOMS: atom_id res chain seq x y z
N MET A 1 17.99 7.08 12.96
CA MET A 1 16.57 7.05 12.60
C MET A 1 15.94 5.80 13.20
N GLU A 2 14.72 5.89 13.69
CA GLU A 2 13.99 4.77 14.29
C GLU A 2 12.78 4.44 13.39
N PHE A 3 12.53 3.15 13.15
CA PHE A 3 11.38 2.68 12.39
C PHE A 3 10.53 1.77 13.26
N SER A 4 9.50 2.34 13.87
CA SER A 4 8.68 1.71 14.92
C SER A 4 7.18 1.84 14.66
N ALA A 5 6.39 0.96 15.30
CA ALA A 5 4.94 1.04 15.22
C ALA A 5 4.43 2.30 15.92
N MET A 6 3.50 2.98 15.28
CA MET A 6 2.81 4.15 15.83
C MET A 6 1.80 3.72 16.91
N ASN A 7 1.70 4.50 17.97
CA ASN A 7 0.59 4.43 18.92
C ASN A 7 -0.66 5.15 18.38
N GLU A 8 -1.80 5.02 19.06
CA GLU A 8 -3.07 5.58 18.58
C GLU A 8 -3.03 7.12 18.44
N GLN A 9 -2.35 7.83 19.35
CA GLN A 9 -2.23 9.29 19.27
C GLN A 9 -1.42 9.72 18.05
N GLU A 10 -0.33 9.01 17.75
CA GLU A 10 0.50 9.23 16.56
C GLU A 10 -0.28 8.93 15.26
N ILE A 11 -1.09 7.86 15.25
CA ILE A 11 -1.95 7.51 14.11
C ILE A 11 -2.98 8.60 13.84
N ARG A 12 -3.64 9.14 14.86
CA ARG A 12 -4.60 10.25 14.71
C ARG A 12 -3.92 11.52 14.20
N GLY A 13 -2.73 11.83 14.68
CA GLY A 13 -1.91 12.95 14.20
C GLY A 13 -1.50 12.76 12.75
N TRP A 14 -0.95 11.60 12.40
CA TRP A 14 -0.59 11.24 11.03
C TRP A 14 -1.80 11.33 10.08
N TYR A 15 -2.95 10.81 10.47
CA TYR A 15 -4.15 10.82 9.64
C TYR A 15 -4.57 12.25 9.28
N SER A 16 -4.62 13.15 10.25
CA SER A 16 -5.07 14.54 10.05
C SER A 16 -4.04 15.45 9.37
N GLN A 17 -2.74 15.20 9.56
CA GLN A 17 -1.68 16.11 9.12
C GLN A 17 -1.00 15.65 7.83
N GLU A 18 -0.91 14.34 7.58
CA GLU A 18 -0.18 13.80 6.45
C GLU A 18 -1.08 13.02 5.48
N PHE A 19 -1.89 12.09 5.99
CA PHE A 19 -2.62 11.13 5.17
C PHE A 19 -3.66 11.78 4.27
N ILE A 20 -4.58 12.56 4.86
CA ILE A 20 -5.66 13.21 4.10
C ILE A 20 -5.17 14.29 3.12
N GLN A 21 -3.93 14.78 3.30
CA GLN A 21 -3.31 15.75 2.40
C GLN A 21 -2.49 15.09 1.28
N THR A 22 -2.11 13.83 1.46
CA THR A 22 -1.22 13.13 0.53
C THR A 22 -1.97 12.26 -0.47
N PHE A 23 -3.06 11.61 -0.04
CA PHE A 23 -3.83 10.68 -0.87
C PHE A 23 -5.15 11.29 -1.35
N PRO A 24 -5.60 10.96 -2.59
CA PRO A 24 -6.91 11.39 -3.08
C PRO A 24 -8.06 10.81 -2.22
N PRO A 25 -9.20 11.53 -2.10
CA PRO A 25 -10.31 11.09 -1.24
C PRO A 25 -10.84 9.67 -1.52
N ASN A 26 -10.84 9.23 -2.78
CA ASN A 26 -11.29 7.90 -3.18
C ASN A 26 -10.33 6.78 -2.76
N GLU A 27 -9.09 7.10 -2.41
CA GLU A 27 -8.09 6.16 -1.90
C GLU A 27 -7.97 6.19 -0.37
N GLN A 28 -8.61 7.15 0.29
CA GLN A 28 -8.49 7.32 1.74
C GLN A 28 -9.39 6.32 2.49
N LYS A 29 -8.79 5.39 3.24
CA LYS A 29 -9.52 4.60 4.22
C LYS A 29 -9.99 5.51 5.38
N PRO A 30 -11.26 5.42 5.80
CA PRO A 30 -11.75 6.14 6.98
C PRO A 30 -10.95 5.79 8.23
N LEU A 31 -10.67 6.78 9.09
CA LEU A 31 -9.86 6.58 10.30
C LEU A 31 -10.44 5.49 11.22
N HIS A 32 -11.78 5.46 11.41
CA HIS A 32 -12.41 4.45 12.26
C HIS A 32 -12.12 3.03 11.74
N PHE A 33 -12.17 2.83 10.42
CA PHE A 33 -11.87 1.54 9.81
C PHE A 33 -10.40 1.13 9.99
N ILE A 34 -9.46 2.07 9.86
CA ILE A 34 -8.04 1.82 10.17
C ILE A 34 -7.88 1.38 11.63
N LEU A 35 -8.53 2.07 12.57
CA LEU A 35 -8.46 1.74 13.99
C LEU A 35 -9.10 0.39 14.32
N GLU A 36 -10.20 0.03 13.66
CA GLU A 36 -10.82 -1.31 13.78
C GLU A 36 -9.89 -2.43 13.28
N LEU A 37 -9.22 -2.22 12.16
CA LEU A 37 -8.24 -3.17 11.64
C LEU A 37 -7.03 -3.33 12.58
N ILE A 38 -6.58 -2.23 13.21
CA ILE A 38 -5.49 -2.26 14.22
C ILE A 38 -5.94 -3.01 15.46
N ALA A 39 -7.12 -2.71 15.98
CA ALA A 39 -7.69 -3.41 17.15
C ALA A 39 -7.85 -4.91 16.90
N GLY A 40 -8.18 -5.29 15.66
CA GLY A 40 -8.25 -6.68 15.20
C GLY A 40 -6.90 -7.34 14.90
N GLY A 41 -5.77 -6.66 15.10
CA GLY A 41 -4.43 -7.18 14.82
C GLY A 41 -4.13 -7.37 13.33
N ARG A 42 -4.91 -6.75 12.45
CA ARG A 42 -4.82 -6.90 10.99
C ARG A 42 -4.12 -5.74 10.30
N TYR A 43 -3.76 -4.69 11.03
CA TYR A 43 -3.13 -3.50 10.48
C TYR A 43 -2.07 -2.94 11.41
N THR A 44 -0.94 -2.53 10.86
CA THR A 44 0.13 -1.88 11.62
C THR A 44 0.60 -0.65 10.84
N LEU A 45 0.58 0.50 11.50
CA LEU A 45 1.17 1.71 10.95
C LEU A 45 2.57 1.91 11.55
N MET A 46 3.58 1.97 10.69
CA MET A 46 4.99 2.17 11.04
C MET A 46 5.39 3.61 10.72
N GLY A 47 6.07 4.27 11.64
CA GLY A 47 6.68 5.58 11.44
C GLY A 47 8.20 5.50 11.36
N LEU A 48 8.79 6.23 10.42
CA LEU A 48 10.23 6.50 10.40
C LEU A 48 10.48 7.85 11.07
N TYR A 49 11.24 7.85 12.16
CA TYR A 49 11.45 9.02 13.00
C TYR A 49 12.92 9.46 13.04
N ASN A 50 13.12 10.77 13.23
CA ASN A 50 14.38 11.35 13.67
C ASN A 50 14.10 12.20 14.94
N GLY A 51 14.38 11.65 16.11
CA GLY A 51 13.90 12.21 17.36
C GLY A 51 12.36 12.29 17.35
N PRO A 52 11.75 13.43 17.67
CA PRO A 52 10.28 13.57 17.67
C PRO A 52 9.66 13.76 16.27
N SER A 53 10.47 13.92 15.24
CA SER A 53 10.00 14.27 13.90
C SER A 53 9.69 13.03 13.08
N LEU A 54 8.44 12.92 12.58
CA LEU A 54 8.05 11.93 11.57
C LEU A 54 8.65 12.32 10.22
N LEU A 55 9.39 11.41 9.59
CA LEU A 55 10.01 11.58 8.28
C LEU A 55 9.24 10.86 7.16
N GLY A 56 8.64 9.73 7.50
CA GLY A 56 7.88 8.90 6.58
C GLY A 56 7.11 7.83 7.33
N TYR A 57 6.27 7.11 6.59
CA TYR A 57 5.39 6.11 7.17
C TYR A 57 5.11 4.97 6.18
N ALA A 58 4.80 3.81 6.74
CA ALA A 58 4.35 2.64 6.00
C ALA A 58 3.21 1.95 6.74
N SER A 59 2.13 1.63 6.07
CA SER A 59 1.05 0.85 6.65
C SER A 59 1.02 -0.56 6.08
N LEU A 60 0.84 -1.54 6.96
CA LEU A 60 0.94 -2.96 6.67
C LEU A 60 -0.39 -3.62 7.04
N GLN A 61 -1.06 -4.21 6.05
CA GLN A 61 -2.28 -4.98 6.27
C GLN A 61 -1.98 -6.47 6.16
N THR A 62 -2.51 -7.26 7.08
CA THR A 62 -2.32 -8.71 7.18
C THR A 62 -3.66 -9.41 7.41
N HIS A 63 -3.68 -10.72 7.23
CA HIS A 63 -4.84 -11.53 7.58
C HIS A 63 -4.38 -12.86 8.22
N PRO A 64 -5.05 -13.35 9.29
CA PRO A 64 -4.65 -14.58 9.99
C PRO A 64 -4.69 -15.82 9.10
N ASP A 65 -5.56 -15.87 8.10
CA ASP A 65 -5.70 -17.00 7.18
C ASP A 65 -4.60 -17.04 6.10
N CYS A 66 -3.82 -15.96 5.96
CA CYS A 66 -2.67 -15.90 5.04
C CYS A 66 -1.45 -15.20 5.68
N PRO A 67 -0.91 -15.73 6.79
CA PRO A 67 0.11 -15.05 7.62
C PRO A 67 1.44 -14.82 6.91
N GLY A 68 1.67 -15.51 5.79
CA GLY A 68 2.87 -15.33 4.96
C GLY A 68 2.81 -14.16 3.98
N TYR A 69 1.72 -13.36 3.97
CA TYR A 69 1.53 -12.25 3.05
C TYR A 69 1.20 -10.97 3.78
N ILE A 70 1.78 -9.86 3.31
CA ILE A 70 1.63 -8.53 3.89
C ILE A 70 1.37 -7.55 2.75
N LEU A 71 0.25 -6.85 2.79
CA LEU A 71 -0.02 -5.74 1.89
C LEU A 71 0.60 -4.47 2.46
N LEU A 72 1.53 -3.85 1.72
CA LEU A 72 1.98 -2.49 1.95
C LEU A 72 0.93 -1.54 1.36
N ASP A 73 -0.02 -1.15 2.19
CA ASP A 73 -1.22 -0.43 1.77
C ASP A 73 -0.93 1.05 1.46
N TYR A 74 -0.12 1.70 2.31
CA TYR A 74 0.37 3.05 2.08
C TYR A 74 1.85 3.16 2.40
N LEU A 75 2.59 3.87 1.55
CA LEU A 75 3.99 4.25 1.78
C LEU A 75 4.14 5.73 1.47
N GLY A 76 4.55 6.52 2.44
CA GLY A 76 4.70 7.96 2.25
C GLY A 76 5.93 8.52 2.94
N VAL A 77 6.46 9.60 2.36
CA VAL A 77 7.50 10.45 2.94
C VAL A 77 6.91 11.83 3.13
N THR A 78 7.07 12.42 4.31
CA THR A 78 6.56 13.75 4.61
C THR A 78 7.05 14.77 3.58
N ALA A 79 6.21 15.77 3.25
CA ALA A 79 6.45 16.67 2.12
C ALA A 79 7.84 17.34 2.18
N ALA A 80 8.27 17.74 3.39
CA ALA A 80 9.55 18.41 3.62
C ALA A 80 10.78 17.51 3.40
N ARG A 81 10.60 16.18 3.33
CA ARG A 81 11.69 15.19 3.30
C ARG A 81 11.69 14.34 2.02
N ARG A 82 10.86 14.71 1.03
CA ARG A 82 10.81 14.01 -0.26
C ARG A 82 12.13 14.15 -1.02
N ASN A 83 12.40 13.15 -1.87
CA ASN A 83 13.62 13.04 -2.69
C ASN A 83 14.94 12.83 -1.90
N GLU A 84 14.87 12.50 -0.61
CA GLU A 84 16.05 12.18 0.24
C GLU A 84 16.32 10.66 0.32
N GLY A 85 15.68 9.83 -0.49
CA GLY A 85 15.87 8.38 -0.49
C GLY A 85 15.14 7.63 0.63
N LEU A 86 14.36 8.33 1.48
CA LEU A 86 13.72 7.74 2.66
C LEU A 86 12.70 6.64 2.32
N GLY A 87 12.00 6.75 1.19
CA GLY A 87 11.10 5.68 0.73
C GLY A 87 11.84 4.36 0.46
N GLY A 88 12.98 4.42 -0.23
CA GLY A 88 13.83 3.25 -0.44
C GLY A 88 14.42 2.70 0.86
N HIS A 89 14.81 3.58 1.77
CA HIS A 89 15.28 3.17 3.10
C HIS A 89 14.20 2.41 3.88
N MET A 90 12.94 2.91 3.89
CA MET A 90 11.83 2.19 4.53
C MET A 90 11.56 0.84 3.89
N LEU A 91 11.61 0.72 2.56
CA LEU A 91 11.46 -0.58 1.88
C LEU A 91 12.57 -1.56 2.27
N SER A 92 13.83 -1.10 2.39
CA SER A 92 14.93 -1.93 2.85
C SER A 92 14.74 -2.41 4.29
N LEU A 93 14.23 -1.57 5.18
CA LEU A 93 13.90 -1.95 6.56
C LEU A 93 12.75 -2.97 6.62
N LEU A 94 11.74 -2.83 5.76
CA LEU A 94 10.65 -3.80 5.64
C LEU A 94 11.17 -5.13 5.07
N GLU A 95 12.00 -5.09 4.04
CA GLU A 95 12.64 -6.28 3.50
C GLU A 95 13.43 -7.03 4.56
N GLU A 96 14.29 -6.34 5.32
CA GLU A 96 15.07 -6.96 6.40
C GLU A 96 14.17 -7.60 7.46
N LYS A 97 13.11 -6.90 7.87
CA LYS A 97 12.15 -7.35 8.88
C LYS A 97 11.42 -8.63 8.46
N PHE A 98 11.05 -8.76 7.19
CA PHE A 98 10.19 -9.82 6.68
C PHE A 98 10.91 -10.85 5.81
N ARG A 99 12.21 -10.69 5.56
CA ARG A 99 13.02 -11.60 4.74
C ARG A 99 12.89 -13.05 5.17
N GLY A 100 12.50 -13.92 4.22
CA GLY A 100 12.30 -15.35 4.44
C GLY A 100 11.10 -15.73 5.32
N LYS A 101 10.29 -14.75 5.75
CA LYS A 101 9.11 -14.97 6.59
C LYS A 101 7.81 -14.68 5.87
N SER A 102 7.79 -13.61 5.06
CA SER A 102 6.59 -13.14 4.40
C SER A 102 6.92 -12.54 3.03
N CYS A 103 5.93 -12.58 2.13
CA CYS A 103 5.90 -11.86 0.87
C CYS A 103 5.23 -10.50 1.07
N LEU A 104 5.93 -9.42 0.74
CA LEU A 104 5.36 -8.08 0.72
C LEU A 104 4.67 -7.85 -0.63
N ILE A 105 3.42 -7.43 -0.60
CA ILE A 105 2.60 -7.07 -1.75
C ILE A 105 2.51 -5.55 -1.81
N VAL A 106 2.70 -5.00 -3.00
CA VAL A 106 2.58 -3.56 -3.28
C VAL A 106 1.68 -3.36 -4.48
N GLU A 107 0.81 -2.36 -4.40
CA GLU A 107 -0.05 -1.92 -5.48
C GLU A 107 0.39 -0.53 -5.95
N ALA A 108 0.62 -0.39 -7.24
CA ALA A 108 0.98 0.90 -7.82
C ALA A 108 0.12 1.15 -9.05
N GLU A 109 -0.48 2.35 -9.14
CA GLU A 109 -1.29 2.74 -10.30
C GLU A 109 -0.58 2.42 -11.61
N SER A 110 -1.28 1.75 -12.51
CA SER A 110 -0.81 1.48 -13.87
C SER A 110 -0.95 2.73 -14.74
N PRO A 111 -0.05 2.96 -15.71
CA PRO A 111 -0.24 3.97 -16.73
C PRO A 111 -1.54 3.75 -17.50
N ILE A 112 -2.24 4.83 -17.83
CA ILE A 112 -3.50 4.79 -18.58
C ILE A 112 -3.20 4.99 -20.07
N PRO A 113 -3.50 4.03 -20.95
CA PRO A 113 -3.33 4.20 -22.40
C PRO A 113 -4.10 5.43 -22.91
N GLY A 114 -3.40 6.34 -23.59
CA GLY A 114 -4.00 7.59 -24.08
C GLY A 114 -4.33 8.64 -23.01
N GLY A 115 -3.96 8.39 -21.75
CA GLY A 115 -4.11 9.34 -20.65
C GLY A 115 -3.04 10.45 -20.67
N ASP A 116 -3.11 11.32 -19.65
CA ASP A 116 -2.17 12.43 -19.50
C ASP A 116 -0.71 11.94 -19.38
N GLU A 117 0.20 12.51 -20.19
CA GLU A 117 1.59 12.07 -20.26
C GLU A 117 2.35 12.33 -18.95
N ALA A 118 2.09 13.47 -18.29
CA ALA A 118 2.78 13.82 -17.05
C ALA A 118 2.34 12.91 -15.90
N GLU A 119 1.05 12.58 -15.81
CA GLU A 119 0.54 11.61 -14.84
C GLU A 119 1.08 10.20 -15.10
N ASN A 120 1.11 9.77 -16.36
CA ASN A 120 1.67 8.47 -16.74
C ASN A 120 3.18 8.39 -16.45
N ALA A 121 3.92 9.49 -16.61
CA ALA A 121 5.32 9.56 -16.20
C ALA A 121 5.49 9.38 -14.67
N LEU A 122 4.58 9.95 -13.87
CA LEU A 122 4.59 9.75 -12.41
C LEU A 122 4.26 8.30 -12.03
N ARG A 123 3.26 7.67 -12.68
CA ARG A 123 2.91 6.26 -12.46
C ARG A 123 4.09 5.34 -12.81
N ASN A 124 4.70 5.55 -13.97
CA ASN A 124 5.89 4.80 -14.39
C ASN A 124 7.07 5.00 -13.42
N ARG A 125 7.29 6.23 -12.93
CA ARG A 125 8.33 6.53 -11.94
C ARG A 125 8.09 5.79 -10.63
N ARG A 126 6.82 5.69 -10.17
CA ARG A 126 6.43 4.97 -8.95
C ARG A 126 6.67 3.46 -9.11
N ILE A 127 6.22 2.86 -10.21
CA ILE A 127 6.47 1.44 -10.50
C ILE A 127 7.97 1.18 -10.58
N GLY A 128 8.72 1.99 -11.34
CA GLY A 128 10.18 1.87 -11.45
C GLY A 128 10.91 2.07 -10.13
N PHE A 129 10.36 2.85 -9.20
CA PHE A 129 10.92 2.96 -7.84
C PHE A 129 10.83 1.63 -7.10
N TYR A 130 9.69 0.94 -7.15
CA TYR A 130 9.54 -0.38 -6.54
C TYR A 130 10.42 -1.43 -7.20
N GLU A 131 10.51 -1.43 -8.53
CA GLU A 131 11.39 -2.37 -9.27
C GLU A 131 12.87 -2.18 -8.90
N ARG A 132 13.34 -0.93 -8.81
CA ARG A 132 14.73 -0.63 -8.36
C ARG A 132 14.95 -1.01 -6.89
N SER A 133 13.91 -1.13 -6.10
CA SER A 133 13.95 -1.62 -4.72
C SER A 133 13.82 -3.16 -4.63
N GLY A 134 13.91 -3.88 -5.76
CA GLY A 134 13.92 -5.34 -5.81
C GLY A 134 12.57 -6.01 -5.94
N LEU A 135 11.48 -5.24 -6.05
CA LEU A 135 10.15 -5.82 -6.25
C LEU A 135 9.97 -6.29 -7.70
N GLN A 136 9.19 -7.34 -7.88
CA GLN A 136 8.86 -7.94 -9.18
C GLN A 136 7.37 -7.79 -9.49
N ARG A 137 7.05 -7.42 -10.74
CA ARG A 137 5.65 -7.39 -11.21
C ARG A 137 5.07 -8.79 -11.29
N VAL A 138 3.79 -8.92 -10.94
CA VAL A 138 3.10 -10.23 -11.01
C VAL A 138 1.84 -10.15 -11.88
N TYR A 139 0.83 -9.38 -11.48
CA TYR A 139 -0.42 -9.20 -12.24
C TYR A 139 -0.95 -7.78 -12.07
N GLU A 140 -1.99 -7.44 -12.83
CA GLU A 140 -2.77 -6.23 -12.61
C GLU A 140 -4.02 -6.51 -11.80
N MET A 141 -4.48 -5.50 -11.04
CA MET A 141 -5.71 -5.53 -10.25
C MET A 141 -6.52 -4.25 -10.42
N GLY A 142 -7.77 -4.29 -10.00
CA GLY A 142 -8.62 -3.13 -9.84
C GLY A 142 -8.85 -2.82 -8.36
N ALA A 143 -8.66 -1.57 -7.96
CA ALA A 143 -8.97 -1.07 -6.62
C ALA A 143 -9.46 0.38 -6.70
N CYS A 144 -10.54 0.71 -6.01
CA CYS A 144 -11.07 2.08 -5.91
C CYS A 144 -11.30 2.79 -7.27
N GLY A 145 -11.64 2.04 -8.31
CA GLY A 145 -11.81 2.56 -9.66
C GLY A 145 -10.51 2.71 -10.45
N ILE A 146 -9.38 2.28 -9.90
CA ILE A 146 -8.04 2.44 -10.45
C ILE A 146 -7.49 1.08 -10.85
N ARG A 147 -6.82 1.01 -12.01
CA ARG A 147 -6.01 -0.15 -12.41
C ARG A 147 -4.63 -0.03 -11.77
N CYS A 148 -4.21 -1.07 -11.06
CA CYS A 148 -2.92 -1.12 -10.38
C CYS A 148 -2.07 -2.30 -10.86
N GLN A 149 -0.78 -2.07 -11.01
CA GLN A 149 0.23 -3.12 -11.12
C GLN A 149 0.53 -3.64 -9.72
N VAL A 150 0.40 -4.94 -9.52
CA VAL A 150 0.85 -5.61 -8.30
C VAL A 150 2.30 -6.02 -8.44
N LEU A 151 3.09 -5.63 -7.44
CA LEU A 151 4.50 -6.02 -7.33
C LEU A 151 4.72 -6.72 -5.98
N THR A 152 5.71 -7.61 -5.93
CA THR A 152 6.04 -8.37 -4.71
C THR A 152 7.52 -8.33 -4.38
N LEU A 153 7.82 -8.37 -3.08
CA LEU A 153 9.15 -8.60 -2.54
C LEU A 153 9.11 -9.87 -1.68
N GLY A 154 10.01 -10.80 -1.93
CA GLY A 154 10.02 -12.14 -1.33
C GLY A 154 9.35 -13.20 -2.23
N ASN A 155 9.06 -14.38 -1.67
CA ASN A 155 8.49 -15.49 -2.43
C ASN A 155 6.95 -15.42 -2.48
N PRO A 156 6.33 -15.15 -3.64
CA PRO A 156 4.88 -15.10 -3.76
C PRO A 156 4.18 -16.47 -3.80
N GLY A 157 4.91 -17.58 -3.90
CA GLY A 157 4.34 -18.93 -4.01
C GLY A 157 3.68 -19.26 -5.36
N GLY A 158 3.63 -18.30 -6.27
CA GLY A 158 2.96 -18.41 -7.58
C GLY A 158 1.79 -17.43 -7.72
N PRO A 159 1.38 -17.06 -8.96
CA PRO A 159 0.37 -16.02 -9.20
C PRO A 159 -1.00 -16.33 -8.58
N ASP A 160 -1.47 -17.58 -8.66
CA ASP A 160 -2.80 -17.96 -8.14
C ASP A 160 -2.82 -17.97 -6.60
N VAL A 161 -1.75 -18.46 -5.98
CA VAL A 161 -1.58 -18.48 -4.52
C VAL A 161 -1.52 -17.04 -3.98
N LEU A 162 -0.74 -16.20 -4.65
CA LEU A 162 -0.66 -14.78 -4.32
C LEU A 162 -2.02 -14.08 -4.48
N ALA A 163 -2.73 -14.33 -5.59
CA ALA A 163 -4.03 -13.70 -5.84
C ALA A 163 -5.07 -14.09 -4.78
N GLU A 164 -5.07 -15.35 -4.33
CA GLU A 164 -5.95 -15.82 -3.25
C GLU A 164 -5.61 -15.15 -1.91
N ALA A 165 -4.33 -15.11 -1.54
CA ALA A 165 -3.87 -14.43 -0.33
C ALA A 165 -4.23 -12.93 -0.37
N HIS A 166 -4.05 -12.30 -1.52
CA HIS A 166 -4.33 -10.88 -1.70
C HIS A 166 -5.84 -10.57 -1.56
N ARG A 167 -6.73 -11.40 -2.15
CA ARG A 167 -8.19 -11.32 -1.91
C ARG A 167 -8.54 -11.52 -0.45
N THR A 168 -7.91 -12.47 0.21
CA THR A 168 -8.11 -12.76 1.64
C THR A 168 -7.76 -11.58 2.53
N ILE A 169 -6.68 -10.85 2.23
CA ILE A 169 -6.27 -9.64 2.97
C ILE A 169 -7.37 -8.57 2.90
N TYR A 170 -7.96 -8.34 1.74
CA TYR A 170 -9.06 -7.37 1.58
C TYR A 170 -10.35 -7.83 2.26
N GLY A 171 -10.64 -9.13 2.20
CA GLY A 171 -11.87 -9.72 2.71
C GLY A 171 -13.08 -9.52 1.78
N PRO A 172 -14.24 -10.12 2.12
CA PRO A 172 -15.40 -10.17 1.23
C PRO A 172 -16.17 -8.84 1.10
N GLY A 173 -15.93 -7.88 1.98
CA GLY A 173 -16.65 -6.60 2.05
C GLY A 173 -16.13 -5.51 1.08
N ARG A 174 -15.33 -5.86 0.06
CA ARG A 174 -14.70 -4.92 -0.87
C ARG A 174 -15.08 -5.21 -2.33
N PRO A 175 -16.28 -4.80 -2.77
CA PRO A 175 -16.76 -5.05 -4.13
C PRO A 175 -15.99 -4.26 -5.20
N ASP A 176 -15.23 -3.25 -4.82
CA ASP A 176 -14.36 -2.43 -5.65
C ASP A 176 -12.98 -3.07 -5.89
N ILE A 177 -12.71 -4.25 -5.33
CA ILE A 177 -11.47 -4.99 -5.49
C ILE A 177 -11.66 -6.13 -6.50
N THR A 178 -10.86 -6.13 -7.56
CA THR A 178 -10.81 -7.20 -8.57
C THR A 178 -9.38 -7.74 -8.68
N ILE A 179 -9.14 -8.99 -8.28
CA ILE A 179 -7.81 -9.62 -8.25
C ILE A 179 -7.87 -11.02 -8.89
N PRO A 180 -7.11 -11.30 -9.94
CA PRO A 180 -6.49 -10.32 -10.85
C PRO A 180 -7.53 -9.61 -11.71
N LEU A 181 -7.15 -8.47 -12.32
CA LEU A 181 -7.95 -7.76 -13.32
C LEU A 181 -7.45 -8.13 -14.72
N ARG A 182 -8.36 -8.52 -15.62
CA ARG A 182 -8.01 -8.82 -17.01
C ARG A 182 -7.76 -7.54 -17.81
N PRO A 183 -7.01 -7.62 -18.93
CA PRO A 183 -6.70 -6.44 -19.74
C PRO A 183 -7.93 -5.71 -20.28
N ASP A 184 -9.01 -6.43 -20.56
CA ASP A 184 -10.29 -5.92 -21.10
C ASP A 184 -11.30 -5.51 -20.01
N GLU A 185 -11.00 -5.78 -18.75
CA GLU A 185 -11.88 -5.41 -17.63
C GLU A 185 -11.63 -3.97 -17.16
N THR A 186 -12.70 -3.32 -16.71
CA THR A 186 -12.65 -1.99 -16.08
C THR A 186 -12.72 -2.15 -14.56
N PRO A 187 -11.85 -1.46 -13.80
CA PRO A 187 -11.92 -1.48 -12.35
C PRO A 187 -13.28 -1.00 -11.83
N ALA A 188 -13.84 -1.70 -10.85
CA ALA A 188 -15.07 -1.28 -10.19
C ALA A 188 -14.86 0.05 -9.44
N PRO A 189 -15.86 0.96 -9.41
CA PRO A 189 -15.74 2.26 -8.75
C PRO A 189 -15.48 2.10 -7.25
N ALA A 190 -14.83 3.11 -6.65
CA ALA A 190 -14.49 3.11 -5.23
C ALA A 190 -15.68 2.79 -4.33
N HIS A 191 -15.46 1.96 -3.33
CA HIS A 191 -16.45 1.61 -2.31
C HIS A 191 -16.55 2.70 -1.22
N TRP A 192 -15.45 3.36 -0.91
CA TRP A 192 -15.40 4.45 0.07
C TRP A 192 -16.04 5.73 -0.47
N GLY A 193 -16.89 6.38 0.32
CA GLY A 193 -17.47 7.70 -0.02
C GLY A 193 -18.89 7.67 -0.57
N LYS A 194 -19.60 6.54 -0.50
CA LYS A 194 -21.05 6.50 -0.84
C LYS A 194 -21.98 6.66 0.37
N ASP A 195 -21.41 6.69 1.59
CA ASP A 195 -22.16 6.84 2.85
C ASP A 195 -21.66 8.07 3.63
N THR A 196 -21.76 9.26 3.01
CA THR A 196 -21.68 10.56 3.70
C THR A 196 -22.87 11.42 3.32
#